data_c9f7ae0168a8ee736bf11431098206f5
#
_entry.id   c9f7ae0168a8ee736bf11431098206f5
#
_cell.length_a   1.000
_cell.length_b   1.000
_cell.length_c   1.000
_cell.angle_alpha   90.00
_cell.angle_beta   90.00
_cell.angle_gamma   90.00
#
_symmetry.space_group_name_H-M   'P 1'
#
loop_
_entity.id
_entity.type
_entity.pdbx_description
1 polymer ?
#
loop_
_entity_poly.entity_id
_entity_poly.type
_entity_poly.pdbx_seq_one_letter_code
_entity_poly.pdbx_strand_id
1 'polypeptide(L)'
;MYARDVLSSRASAKAIDQRDSAFAARLALGVAATQGILDELLDQFLDKPKKVAPRVRMALRISAFEMLYLHTPGRVAVSQGVELVRCGAKSAAGLANAVLHKVADNVDDFATASDVDESERRLLRLSRLMGLPRWLCARIMASFDTPEGALNFAGNLAPAPLALHENAFATKLDSYISQLVAPVFPGCHAPVDAQVTVASGVFERAAAVASDLNAQLIATAATRPGSCLEIGAGRGTKTYV
;
A
#
# COMPACT_ATOMS: atom_id res chain seq x y z
N MET A 1 -0.06 17.41 -7.37
CA MET A 1 1.13 16.99 -6.60
C MET A 1 0.80 15.63 -5.99
N TYR A 2 1.59 14.60 -6.26
CA TYR A 2 1.33 13.25 -5.76
C TYR A 2 1.79 13.12 -4.30
N ALA A 3 1.09 12.32 -3.50
CA ALA A 3 1.42 12.11 -2.08
C ALA A 3 2.87 11.63 -1.87
N ARG A 4 3.37 10.78 -2.78
CA ARG A 4 4.76 10.30 -2.75
C ARG A 4 5.79 11.43 -2.90
N ASP A 5 5.53 12.41 -3.77
CA ASP A 5 6.44 13.54 -4.01
C ASP A 5 6.51 14.45 -2.77
N VAL A 6 5.36 14.66 -2.10
CA VAL A 6 5.31 15.42 -0.83
C VAL A 6 6.10 14.71 0.26
N LEU A 7 5.96 13.39 0.37
CA LEU A 7 6.66 12.60 1.39
C LEU A 7 8.17 12.62 1.18
N SER A 8 8.65 12.39 -0.05
CA SER A 8 10.08 12.39 -0.35
C SER A 8 10.72 13.77 -0.10
N SER A 9 10.07 14.85 -0.51
CA SER A 9 10.57 16.21 -0.26
C SER A 9 10.65 16.55 1.23
N ARG A 10 9.67 16.11 2.03
CA ARG A 10 9.65 16.35 3.47
C ARG A 10 10.63 15.47 4.24
N ALA A 11 10.80 14.23 3.86
CA ALA A 11 11.77 13.32 4.46
C ALA A 11 13.20 13.84 4.25
N SER A 12 13.53 14.27 3.04
CA SER A 12 14.83 14.88 2.72
C SER A 12 15.09 16.16 3.50
N ALA A 13 14.07 17.03 3.66
CA ALA A 13 14.21 18.28 4.38
C ALA A 13 14.41 18.12 5.91
N LYS A 14 13.98 16.99 6.51
CA LYS A 14 14.07 16.73 7.95
C LYS A 14 15.17 15.77 8.36
N ALA A 15 15.97 15.27 7.43
CA ALA A 15 17.03 14.27 7.69
C ALA A 15 16.50 13.06 8.49
N ILE A 16 15.27 12.62 8.19
CA ILE A 16 14.66 11.40 8.78
C ILE A 16 15.40 10.19 8.22
N ASP A 17 15.71 9.21 9.06
CA ASP A 17 16.37 8.01 8.59
C ASP A 17 15.51 7.22 7.57
N GLN A 18 16.14 6.33 6.84
CA GLN A 18 15.48 5.60 5.74
C GLN A 18 14.33 4.70 6.25
N ARG A 19 14.48 4.10 7.42
CA ARG A 19 13.47 3.21 8.01
C ARG A 19 12.24 4.00 8.43
N ASP A 20 12.43 5.10 9.12
CA ASP A 20 11.34 5.97 9.58
C ASP A 20 10.64 6.65 8.40
N SER A 21 11.40 7.03 7.37
CA SER A 21 10.86 7.56 6.12
C SER A 21 9.98 6.55 5.39
N ALA A 22 10.42 5.28 5.32
CA ALA A 22 9.65 4.21 4.71
C ALA A 22 8.37 3.91 5.50
N PHE A 23 8.44 3.91 6.84
CA PHE A 23 7.28 3.72 7.70
C PHE A 23 6.28 4.88 7.58
N ALA A 24 6.75 6.11 7.59
CA ALA A 24 5.91 7.30 7.36
C ALA A 24 5.21 7.26 6.00
N ALA A 25 5.92 6.81 4.95
CA ALA A 25 5.34 6.63 3.63
C ALA A 25 4.25 5.53 3.62
N ARG A 26 4.49 4.40 4.30
CA ARG A 26 3.49 3.33 4.46
C ARG A 26 2.23 3.82 5.15
N LEU A 27 2.36 4.56 6.26
CA LEU A 27 1.23 5.16 6.97
C LEU A 27 0.46 6.13 6.08
N ALA A 28 1.15 7.09 5.46
CA ALA A 28 0.50 8.14 4.69
C ALA A 28 -0.22 7.59 3.44
N LEU A 29 0.42 6.68 2.69
CA LEU A 29 -0.18 6.08 1.50
C LEU A 29 -1.29 5.09 1.88
N GLY A 30 -1.09 4.31 2.94
CA GLY A 30 -2.10 3.37 3.44
C GLY A 30 -3.36 4.08 3.90
N VAL A 31 -3.23 5.10 4.76
CA VAL A 31 -4.36 5.91 5.25
C VAL A 31 -5.10 6.58 4.09
N ALA A 32 -4.37 7.12 3.10
CA ALA A 32 -4.99 7.73 1.93
C ALA A 32 -5.78 6.72 1.08
N ALA A 33 -5.23 5.53 0.89
CA ALA A 33 -5.87 4.47 0.11
C ALA A 33 -7.12 3.90 0.79
N THR A 34 -7.10 3.78 2.12
CA THR A 34 -8.16 3.12 2.90
C THR A 34 -9.07 4.10 3.65
N GLN A 35 -8.98 5.40 3.34
CA GLN A 35 -9.66 6.48 4.07
C GLN A 35 -11.16 6.22 4.30
N GLY A 36 -11.87 5.69 3.30
CA GLY A 36 -13.30 5.43 3.40
C GLY A 36 -13.64 4.38 4.46
N ILE A 37 -12.83 3.32 4.54
CA ILE A 37 -13.00 2.25 5.54
C ILE A 37 -12.63 2.74 6.94
N LEU A 38 -11.56 3.53 7.05
CA LEU A 38 -11.17 4.12 8.34
C LEU A 38 -12.23 5.09 8.86
N ASP A 39 -12.86 5.85 7.97
CA ASP A 39 -13.97 6.72 8.35
C ASP A 39 -15.21 5.91 8.75
N GLU A 40 -15.54 4.82 8.06
CA GLU A 40 -16.63 3.92 8.45
C GLU A 40 -16.42 3.37 9.86
N LEU A 41 -15.19 2.96 10.22
CA LEU A 41 -14.85 2.49 11.56
C LEU A 41 -14.94 3.60 12.61
N LEU A 42 -14.32 4.75 12.36
CA LEU A 42 -14.26 5.86 13.32
C LEU A 42 -15.63 6.49 13.58
N ASP A 43 -16.48 6.60 12.54
CA ASP A 43 -17.78 7.26 12.63
C ASP A 43 -18.78 6.52 13.52
N GLN A 44 -18.55 5.21 13.76
CA GLN A 44 -19.33 4.44 14.72
C GLN A 44 -19.18 4.94 16.17
N PHE A 45 -18.04 5.58 16.47
CA PHE A 45 -17.68 5.99 17.82
C PHE A 45 -17.61 7.51 18.01
N LEU A 46 -17.93 8.29 16.97
CA LEU A 46 -17.93 9.74 16.97
C LEU A 46 -19.38 10.28 17.00
N ASP A 47 -19.76 10.99 18.03
CA ASP A 47 -21.11 11.59 18.13
C ASP A 47 -21.40 12.60 17.00
N LYS A 48 -20.38 13.34 16.60
CA LYS A 48 -20.48 14.38 15.55
C LYS A 48 -19.29 14.29 14.57
N PRO A 49 -19.24 13.26 13.71
CA PRO A 49 -18.09 13.00 12.83
C PRO A 49 -17.67 14.20 11.98
N LYS A 50 -18.65 14.93 11.44
CA LYS A 50 -18.42 16.11 10.58
C LYS A 50 -17.85 17.34 11.33
N LYS A 51 -17.90 17.35 12.66
CA LYS A 51 -17.37 18.44 13.49
C LYS A 51 -15.94 18.20 13.99
N VAL A 52 -15.39 17.03 13.74
CA VAL A 52 -14.01 16.72 14.13
C VAL A 52 -13.04 17.49 13.25
N ALA A 53 -12.14 18.24 13.87
CA ALA A 53 -11.15 19.03 13.14
C ALA A 53 -10.29 18.12 12.23
N PRO A 54 -9.94 18.56 11.00
CA PRO A 54 -9.24 17.71 10.02
C PRO A 54 -7.93 17.10 10.55
N ARG A 55 -7.16 17.84 11.35
CA ARG A 55 -5.93 17.34 11.99
C ARG A 55 -6.19 16.22 12.99
N VAL A 56 -7.23 16.36 13.82
CA VAL A 56 -7.64 15.32 14.77
C VAL A 56 -8.12 14.10 14.01
N ARG A 57 -8.98 14.29 13.01
CA ARG A 57 -9.48 13.22 12.16
C ARG A 57 -8.35 12.43 11.50
N MET A 58 -7.30 13.11 11.00
CA MET A 58 -6.14 12.46 10.40
C MET A 58 -5.37 11.62 11.43
N ALA A 59 -5.15 12.13 12.63
CA ALA A 59 -4.49 11.37 13.70
C ALA A 59 -5.28 10.12 14.09
N LEU A 60 -6.62 10.22 14.20
CA LEU A 60 -7.49 9.07 14.46
C LEU A 60 -7.41 8.03 13.33
N ARG A 61 -7.39 8.47 12.05
CA ARG A 61 -7.24 7.55 10.90
C ARG A 61 -5.90 6.82 10.93
N ILE A 62 -4.80 7.49 11.30
CA ILE A 62 -3.49 6.85 11.41
C ILE A 62 -3.54 5.73 12.43
N SER A 63 -4.07 5.97 13.64
CA SER A 63 -4.16 4.95 14.68
C SER A 63 -5.12 3.82 14.31
N ALA A 64 -6.25 4.13 13.68
CA ALA A 64 -7.18 3.11 13.17
C ALA A 64 -6.53 2.25 12.08
N PHE A 65 -5.73 2.84 11.18
CA PHE A 65 -4.96 2.13 10.17
C PHE A 65 -3.92 1.19 10.78
N GLU A 66 -3.21 1.64 11.81
CA GLU A 66 -2.24 0.82 12.52
C GLU A 66 -2.90 -0.39 13.18
N MET A 67 -4.08 -0.23 13.80
CA MET A 67 -4.83 -1.34 14.40
C MET A 67 -5.39 -2.29 13.34
N LEU A 68 -6.08 -1.78 12.33
CA LEU A 68 -6.82 -2.58 11.35
C LEU A 68 -5.92 -3.28 10.31
N TYR A 69 -4.88 -2.59 9.81
CA TYR A 69 -4.06 -3.08 8.69
C TYR A 69 -2.61 -3.43 9.07
N LEU A 70 -2.08 -2.85 10.14
CA LEU A 70 -0.73 -3.19 10.60
C LEU A 70 -0.74 -4.10 11.83
N HIS A 71 -1.93 -4.41 12.37
CA HIS A 71 -2.13 -5.22 13.55
C HIS A 71 -1.30 -4.74 14.76
N THR A 72 -1.11 -3.41 14.85
CA THR A 72 -0.46 -2.80 16.01
C THR A 72 -1.34 -3.02 17.25
N PRO A 73 -0.78 -3.49 18.37
CA PRO A 73 -1.57 -3.70 19.58
C PRO A 73 -2.33 -2.43 19.99
N GLY A 74 -3.63 -2.57 20.28
CA GLY A 74 -4.53 -1.44 20.53
C GLY A 74 -3.99 -0.44 21.55
N ARG A 75 -3.41 -0.95 22.67
CA ARG A 75 -2.80 -0.08 23.69
C ARG A 75 -1.69 0.80 23.16
N VAL A 76 -0.88 0.30 22.21
CA VAL A 76 0.22 1.06 21.60
C VAL A 76 -0.34 2.11 20.64
N ALA A 77 -1.23 1.70 19.72
CA ALA A 77 -1.85 2.60 18.75
C ALA A 77 -2.66 3.72 19.42
N VAL A 78 -3.39 3.42 20.51
CA VAL A 78 -4.11 4.41 21.31
C VAL A 78 -3.15 5.43 21.93
N SER A 79 -2.09 4.96 22.58
CA SER A 79 -1.09 5.85 23.22
C SER A 79 -0.45 6.80 22.22
N GLN A 80 0.01 6.26 21.09
CA GLN A 80 0.65 7.04 20.02
C GLN A 80 -0.33 8.01 19.35
N GLY A 81 -1.56 7.58 19.11
CA GLY A 81 -2.60 8.42 18.51
C GLY A 81 -3.01 9.58 19.40
N VAL A 82 -3.17 9.36 20.69
CA VAL A 82 -3.45 10.43 21.67
C VAL A 82 -2.31 11.43 21.70
N GLU A 83 -1.06 10.97 21.68
CA GLU A 83 0.10 11.85 21.66
C GLU A 83 0.17 12.66 20.36
N LEU A 84 -0.11 12.04 19.22
CA LEU A 84 -0.17 12.71 17.92
C LEU A 84 -1.25 13.81 17.91
N VAL A 85 -2.42 13.57 18.50
CA VAL A 85 -3.47 14.59 18.67
C VAL A 85 -3.00 15.68 19.61
N ARG A 86 -2.33 15.33 20.72
CA ARG A 86 -1.83 16.31 21.72
C ARG A 86 -0.85 17.30 21.12
N CYS A 87 0.01 16.85 20.19
CA CYS A 87 0.95 17.72 19.47
C CYS A 87 0.27 18.78 18.59
N GLY A 88 -0.93 18.52 18.09
CA GLY A 88 -1.61 19.40 17.13
C GLY A 88 -2.91 20.04 17.64
N ALA A 89 -3.57 19.44 18.64
CA ALA A 89 -4.88 19.85 19.15
C ALA A 89 -5.08 19.33 20.59
N LYS A 90 -4.32 19.87 21.54
CA LYS A 90 -4.25 19.37 22.94
C LYS A 90 -5.62 19.20 23.61
N SER A 91 -6.57 20.10 23.33
CA SER A 91 -7.95 20.01 23.88
C SER A 91 -8.74 18.82 23.37
N ALA A 92 -8.36 18.20 22.25
CA ALA A 92 -9.01 17.03 21.67
C ALA A 92 -8.41 15.70 22.15
N ALA A 93 -7.39 15.70 23.00
CA ALA A 93 -6.73 14.47 23.47
C ALA A 93 -7.69 13.53 24.21
N GLY A 94 -8.63 14.08 25.02
CA GLY A 94 -9.67 13.30 25.69
C GLY A 94 -10.62 12.61 24.73
N LEU A 95 -11.07 13.30 23.68
CA LEU A 95 -11.87 12.74 22.61
C LEU A 95 -11.11 11.60 21.90
N ALA A 96 -9.85 11.85 21.52
CA ALA A 96 -9.02 10.86 20.85
C ALA A 96 -8.86 9.59 21.70
N ASN A 97 -8.58 9.74 22.99
CA ASN A 97 -8.45 8.61 23.92
C ASN A 97 -9.75 7.78 23.98
N ALA A 98 -10.89 8.44 24.16
CA ALA A 98 -12.17 7.75 24.25
C ALA A 98 -12.55 7.00 22.95
N VAL A 99 -12.35 7.63 21.79
CA VAL A 99 -12.66 7.05 20.48
C VAL A 99 -11.70 5.90 20.15
N LEU A 100 -10.40 6.09 20.35
CA LEU A 100 -9.39 5.07 19.98
C LEU A 100 -9.47 3.83 20.89
N HIS A 101 -9.86 3.95 22.16
CA HIS A 101 -10.15 2.78 22.98
C HIS A 101 -11.33 1.97 22.42
N LYS A 102 -12.44 2.65 22.08
CA LYS A 102 -13.59 1.96 21.45
C LYS A 102 -13.21 1.30 20.11
N VAL A 103 -12.36 1.95 19.32
CA VAL A 103 -11.83 1.34 18.08
C VAL A 103 -11.02 0.10 18.41
N ALA A 104 -10.11 0.17 19.38
CA ALA A 104 -9.28 -0.98 19.78
C ALA A 104 -10.11 -2.18 20.27
N ASP A 105 -11.21 -1.92 20.97
CA ASP A 105 -12.09 -2.96 21.49
C ASP A 105 -12.99 -3.60 20.42
N ASN A 106 -13.18 -2.93 19.25
CA ASN A 106 -14.13 -3.38 18.23
C ASN A 106 -13.49 -3.61 16.84
N VAL A 107 -12.18 -3.43 16.68
CA VAL A 107 -11.51 -3.51 15.37
C VAL A 107 -11.60 -4.91 14.74
N ASP A 108 -11.55 -5.97 15.54
CA ASP A 108 -11.63 -7.35 15.06
C ASP A 108 -13.05 -7.69 14.59
N ASP A 109 -14.07 -7.29 15.34
CA ASP A 109 -15.47 -7.45 14.94
C ASP A 109 -15.78 -6.65 13.66
N PHE A 110 -15.28 -5.43 13.58
CA PHE A 110 -15.37 -4.65 12.36
C PHE A 110 -14.67 -5.36 11.18
N ALA A 111 -13.44 -5.83 11.34
CA ALA A 111 -12.68 -6.50 10.27
C ALA A 111 -13.40 -7.75 9.76
N THR A 112 -14.01 -8.53 10.65
CA THR A 112 -14.75 -9.77 10.33
C THR A 112 -16.18 -9.54 9.88
N ALA A 113 -16.72 -8.31 10.04
CA ALA A 113 -18.12 -7.98 9.81
C ALA A 113 -19.06 -8.92 10.54
N SER A 114 -18.76 -9.19 11.84
CA SER A 114 -19.53 -10.12 12.68
C SER A 114 -20.91 -9.59 13.06
N ASP A 115 -21.12 -8.30 12.91
CA ASP A 115 -22.31 -7.52 13.28
C ASP A 115 -23.39 -7.46 12.20
N VAL A 116 -23.17 -8.10 11.02
CA VAL A 116 -24.11 -8.07 9.89
C VAL A 116 -24.53 -9.46 9.42
N ASP A 117 -25.62 -9.50 8.64
CA ASP A 117 -26.13 -10.73 8.02
C ASP A 117 -25.13 -11.38 7.07
N GLU A 118 -25.18 -12.71 6.96
CA GLU A 118 -24.25 -13.50 6.16
C GLU A 118 -24.18 -13.05 4.67
N SER A 119 -25.33 -12.62 4.12
CA SER A 119 -25.39 -12.14 2.73
C SER A 119 -24.57 -10.86 2.49
N GLU A 120 -24.52 -9.97 3.47
CA GLU A 120 -23.77 -8.72 3.40
C GLU A 120 -22.35 -8.88 3.95
N ARG A 121 -22.15 -9.80 4.88
CA ARG A 121 -20.87 -10.04 5.58
C ARG A 121 -19.71 -10.26 4.62
N ARG A 122 -19.87 -11.07 3.59
CA ARG A 122 -18.80 -11.39 2.64
C ARG A 122 -18.34 -10.16 1.86
N LEU A 123 -19.28 -9.34 1.42
CA LEU A 123 -18.97 -8.10 0.71
C LEU A 123 -18.27 -7.10 1.62
N LEU A 124 -18.73 -6.95 2.85
CA LEU A 124 -18.09 -6.06 3.84
C LEU A 124 -16.68 -6.53 4.21
N ARG A 125 -16.50 -7.82 4.46
CA ARG A 125 -15.17 -8.38 4.72
C ARG A 125 -14.22 -8.09 3.56
N LEU A 126 -14.65 -8.29 2.31
CA LEU A 126 -13.84 -7.99 1.15
C LEU A 126 -13.50 -6.48 1.08
N SER A 127 -14.48 -5.62 1.29
CA SER A 127 -14.32 -4.17 1.30
C SER A 127 -13.31 -3.72 2.36
N ARG A 128 -13.47 -4.21 3.59
CA ARG A 128 -12.62 -3.87 4.73
C ARG A 128 -11.20 -4.44 4.58
N LEU A 129 -11.07 -5.66 4.07
CA LEU A 129 -9.77 -6.30 3.81
C LEU A 129 -8.98 -5.56 2.73
N MET A 130 -9.63 -5.20 1.62
CA MET A 130 -8.98 -4.52 0.49
C MET A 130 -8.87 -3.00 0.66
N GLY A 131 -9.59 -2.42 1.61
CA GLY A 131 -9.69 -0.96 1.74
C GLY A 131 -10.46 -0.28 0.60
N LEU A 132 -11.31 -1.03 -0.11
CA LEU A 132 -12.01 -0.59 -1.32
C LEU A 132 -13.50 -0.33 -1.05
N PRO A 133 -14.14 0.56 -1.83
CA PRO A 133 -15.57 0.81 -1.70
C PRO A 133 -16.40 -0.43 -2.09
N ARG A 134 -17.54 -0.60 -1.43
CA ARG A 134 -18.43 -1.77 -1.59
C ARG A 134 -18.81 -2.07 -3.04
N TRP A 135 -19.11 -1.02 -3.83
CA TRP A 135 -19.49 -1.21 -5.23
C TRP A 135 -18.39 -1.85 -6.09
N LEU A 136 -17.11 -1.52 -5.78
CA LEU A 136 -15.97 -2.10 -6.49
C LEU A 136 -15.74 -3.54 -6.03
N CYS A 137 -15.87 -3.80 -4.73
CA CYS A 137 -15.80 -5.16 -4.18
C CYS A 137 -16.91 -6.07 -4.72
N ALA A 138 -18.12 -5.55 -4.92
CA ALA A 138 -19.20 -6.30 -5.57
C ALA A 138 -18.84 -6.68 -7.01
N ARG A 139 -18.19 -5.80 -7.76
CA ARG A 139 -17.67 -6.11 -9.10
C ARG A 139 -16.56 -7.15 -9.08
N ILE A 140 -15.63 -7.04 -8.12
CA ILE A 140 -14.55 -8.02 -7.93
C ILE A 140 -15.18 -9.39 -7.61
N MET A 141 -16.10 -9.46 -6.64
CA MET A 141 -16.78 -10.72 -6.32
C MET A 141 -17.49 -11.35 -7.51
N ALA A 142 -18.13 -10.55 -8.34
CA ALA A 142 -18.80 -11.04 -9.55
C ALA A 142 -17.84 -11.57 -10.63
N SER A 143 -16.54 -11.33 -10.51
CA SER A 143 -15.50 -11.86 -11.42
C SER A 143 -14.95 -13.21 -10.99
N PHE A 144 -15.42 -13.75 -9.87
CA PHE A 144 -15.05 -15.07 -9.34
C PHE A 144 -16.26 -16.00 -9.33
N ASP A 145 -16.03 -17.29 -9.53
CA ASP A 145 -17.09 -18.30 -9.50
C ASP A 145 -17.69 -18.45 -8.08
N THR A 146 -16.89 -18.14 -7.05
CA THR A 146 -17.34 -18.21 -5.64
C THR A 146 -16.90 -16.97 -4.86
N PRO A 147 -17.70 -16.53 -3.86
CA PRO A 147 -17.29 -15.44 -2.98
C PRO A 147 -16.00 -15.74 -2.21
N GLU A 148 -15.77 -17.00 -1.86
CA GLU A 148 -14.56 -17.48 -1.20
C GLU A 148 -13.33 -17.29 -2.09
N GLY A 149 -13.46 -17.47 -3.41
CA GLY A 149 -12.41 -17.19 -4.38
C GLY A 149 -11.96 -15.73 -4.36
N ALA A 150 -12.92 -14.79 -4.28
CA ALA A 150 -12.63 -13.37 -4.18
C ALA A 150 -11.94 -13.01 -2.84
N LEU A 151 -12.39 -13.59 -1.73
CA LEU A 151 -11.76 -13.38 -0.41
C LEU A 151 -10.34 -13.96 -0.35
N ASN A 152 -10.13 -15.14 -0.90
CA ASN A 152 -8.81 -15.76 -1.00
C ASN A 152 -7.87 -14.93 -1.88
N PHE A 153 -8.34 -14.43 -3.01
CA PHE A 153 -7.59 -13.50 -3.85
C PHE A 153 -7.17 -12.26 -3.06
N ALA A 154 -8.11 -11.61 -2.36
CA ALA A 154 -7.83 -10.42 -1.56
C ALA A 154 -6.84 -10.68 -0.42
N GLY A 155 -6.98 -11.80 0.27
CA GLY A 155 -6.07 -12.19 1.36
C GLY A 155 -4.65 -12.53 0.91
N ASN A 156 -4.48 -12.90 -0.35
CA ASN A 156 -3.18 -13.22 -0.94
C ASN A 156 -2.58 -12.07 -1.77
N LEU A 157 -3.23 -10.89 -1.81
CA LEU A 157 -2.66 -9.73 -2.46
C LEU A 157 -1.39 -9.28 -1.71
N ALA A 158 -0.28 -9.33 -2.41
CA ALA A 158 1.00 -8.82 -1.96
C ALA A 158 1.44 -7.66 -2.85
N PRO A 159 2.33 -6.76 -2.37
CA PRO A 159 3.00 -5.83 -3.24
C PRO A 159 3.65 -6.57 -4.42
N ALA A 160 3.55 -6.00 -5.63
CA ALA A 160 4.18 -6.58 -6.80
C ALA A 160 5.67 -6.82 -6.54
N PRO A 161 6.19 -8.03 -6.80
CA PRO A 161 7.60 -8.31 -6.58
C PRO A 161 8.45 -7.43 -7.50
N LEU A 162 9.52 -6.87 -6.94
CA LEU A 162 10.51 -6.15 -7.72
C LEU A 162 11.12 -7.10 -8.75
N ALA A 163 11.16 -6.68 -10.00
CA ALA A 163 11.94 -7.34 -11.03
C ALA A 163 12.78 -6.29 -11.77
N LEU A 164 13.84 -6.77 -12.41
CA LEU A 164 14.77 -5.95 -13.21
C LEU A 164 14.72 -6.42 -14.65
N HIS A 165 14.69 -5.49 -15.57
CA HIS A 165 14.94 -5.77 -16.99
C HIS A 165 16.30 -5.21 -17.37
N GLU A 166 17.15 -6.05 -17.98
CA GLU A 166 18.47 -5.63 -18.44
C GLU A 166 18.36 -4.55 -19.50
N ASN A 167 19.27 -3.57 -19.45
CA ASN A 167 19.38 -2.60 -20.52
C ASN A 167 20.17 -3.18 -21.69
N ALA A 168 19.47 -3.57 -22.75
CA ALA A 168 20.11 -4.11 -23.95
C ALA A 168 21.09 -3.13 -24.64
N PHE A 169 21.00 -1.84 -24.34
CA PHE A 169 21.87 -0.77 -24.90
C PHE A 169 22.98 -0.35 -23.94
N ALA A 170 22.98 -0.87 -22.72
CA ALA A 170 24.05 -0.62 -21.75
C ALA A 170 25.04 -1.80 -21.68
N THR A 171 26.08 -1.62 -20.88
CA THR A 171 27.00 -2.69 -20.54
C THR A 171 26.22 -3.81 -19.83
N LYS A 172 26.51 -5.07 -20.14
CA LYS A 172 25.95 -6.24 -19.45
C LYS A 172 26.07 -6.07 -17.94
N LEU A 173 25.14 -6.66 -17.20
CA LEU A 173 25.23 -6.74 -15.73
C LEU A 173 26.62 -7.26 -15.35
N ASP A 174 27.34 -6.52 -14.49
CA ASP A 174 28.64 -6.94 -14.03
C ASP A 174 28.54 -8.21 -13.15
N SER A 175 29.67 -8.84 -12.91
CA SER A 175 29.73 -10.11 -12.14
C SER A 175 29.17 -9.97 -10.73
N TYR A 176 29.28 -8.79 -10.13
CA TYR A 176 28.71 -8.50 -8.79
C TYR A 176 27.19 -8.46 -8.83
N ILE A 177 26.63 -7.70 -9.77
CA ILE A 177 25.16 -7.60 -9.92
C ILE A 177 24.57 -8.96 -10.29
N SER A 178 25.25 -9.74 -11.14
CA SER A 178 24.79 -11.06 -11.53
C SER A 178 24.65 -12.05 -10.35
N GLN A 179 25.36 -11.81 -9.23
CA GLN A 179 25.23 -12.60 -8.00
C GLN A 179 24.04 -12.14 -7.13
N LEU A 180 23.55 -10.91 -7.34
CA LEU A 180 22.46 -10.34 -6.57
C LEU A 180 21.07 -10.64 -7.16
N VAL A 181 21.02 -11.21 -8.34
CA VAL A 181 19.78 -11.45 -9.08
C VAL A 181 19.71 -12.88 -9.61
N ALA A 182 18.49 -13.40 -9.71
CA ALA A 182 18.21 -14.70 -10.32
C ALA A 182 17.48 -14.49 -11.65
N PRO A 183 17.87 -15.14 -12.74
CA PRO A 183 17.18 -15.04 -14.01
C PRO A 183 15.78 -15.66 -13.92
N VAL A 184 14.80 -14.99 -14.52
CA VAL A 184 13.40 -15.47 -14.57
C VAL A 184 13.03 -15.86 -16.02
N PHE A 185 13.29 -14.98 -16.96
CA PHE A 185 13.20 -15.20 -18.41
C PHE A 185 14.18 -14.25 -19.12
N PRO A 186 14.44 -14.39 -20.43
CA PRO A 186 15.43 -13.58 -21.12
C PRO A 186 15.26 -12.09 -20.87
N GLY A 187 16.32 -11.43 -20.37
CA GLY A 187 16.33 -10.02 -20.00
C GLY A 187 15.72 -9.68 -18.65
N CYS A 188 14.95 -10.58 -18.04
CA CYS A 188 14.28 -10.36 -16.77
C CYS A 188 14.94 -11.10 -15.62
N HIS A 189 15.18 -10.40 -14.52
CA HIS A 189 15.79 -10.93 -13.31
C HIS A 189 14.96 -10.56 -12.06
N ALA A 190 14.90 -11.48 -11.10
CA ALA A 190 14.38 -11.21 -9.77
C ALA A 190 15.54 -10.96 -8.79
N PRO A 191 15.48 -9.95 -7.93
CA PRO A 191 16.51 -9.75 -6.91
C PRO A 191 16.46 -10.88 -5.88
N VAL A 192 17.64 -11.39 -5.48
CA VAL A 192 17.77 -12.32 -4.35
C VAL A 192 17.46 -11.57 -3.03
N ASP A 193 17.98 -10.35 -2.93
CA ASP A 193 17.64 -9.37 -1.89
C ASP A 193 17.38 -8.01 -2.55
N ALA A 194 16.14 -7.53 -2.44
CA ALA A 194 15.73 -6.28 -3.08
C ALA A 194 16.48 -5.06 -2.51
N GLN A 195 16.79 -5.03 -1.21
CA GLN A 195 17.47 -3.90 -0.59
C GLN A 195 18.93 -3.82 -1.05
N VAL A 196 19.62 -4.96 -1.04
CA VAL A 196 21.01 -5.06 -1.49
C VAL A 196 21.12 -4.74 -2.98
N THR A 197 20.19 -5.25 -3.78
CA THR A 197 20.17 -4.99 -5.23
C THR A 197 19.94 -3.51 -5.54
N VAL A 198 18.99 -2.85 -4.85
CA VAL A 198 18.78 -1.40 -5.01
C VAL A 198 20.02 -0.62 -4.57
N ALA A 199 20.63 -0.97 -3.43
CA ALA A 199 21.82 -0.30 -2.92
C ALA A 199 23.08 -0.51 -3.77
N SER A 200 23.09 -1.49 -4.69
CA SER A 200 24.23 -1.77 -5.57
C SER A 200 24.47 -0.69 -6.64
N GLY A 201 23.53 0.24 -6.83
CA GLY A 201 23.59 1.28 -7.86
C GLY A 201 23.27 0.79 -9.28
N VAL A 202 22.62 -0.38 -9.41
CA VAL A 202 22.26 -0.96 -10.72
C VAL A 202 21.35 -0.04 -11.54
N PHE A 203 20.46 0.67 -10.86
CA PHE A 203 19.52 1.60 -11.51
C PHE A 203 20.16 2.94 -11.85
N GLU A 204 21.02 3.47 -10.98
CA GLU A 204 21.76 4.72 -11.19
C GLU A 204 22.72 4.61 -12.36
N ARG A 205 23.30 3.42 -12.56
CA ARG A 205 24.17 3.14 -13.72
C ARG A 205 23.40 2.81 -15.00
N ALA A 206 22.08 2.82 -14.93
CA ALA A 206 21.21 2.44 -16.04
C ALA A 206 21.51 1.04 -16.63
N ALA A 207 22.10 0.14 -15.84
CA ALA A 207 22.37 -1.24 -16.26
C ALA A 207 21.09 -2.09 -16.32
N ALA A 208 20.08 -1.73 -15.53
CA ALA A 208 18.76 -2.32 -15.58
C ALA A 208 17.68 -1.29 -15.24
N VAL A 209 16.44 -1.60 -15.59
CA VAL A 209 15.24 -0.85 -15.24
C VAL A 209 14.40 -1.65 -14.25
N ALA A 210 13.95 -1.00 -13.17
CA ALA A 210 13.00 -1.60 -12.24
C ALA A 210 11.62 -1.66 -12.88
N SER A 211 11.01 -2.84 -12.89
CA SER A 211 9.65 -3.05 -13.37
C SER A 211 8.96 -4.17 -12.60
N ASP A 212 7.65 -4.21 -12.65
CA ASP A 212 6.87 -5.34 -12.15
C ASP A 212 7.06 -6.57 -13.03
N LEU A 213 7.21 -7.75 -12.42
CA LEU A 213 7.42 -9.00 -13.14
C LEU A 213 6.28 -9.30 -14.14
N ASN A 214 5.04 -9.11 -13.71
CA ASN A 214 3.88 -9.38 -14.57
C ASN A 214 3.80 -8.36 -15.71
N ALA A 215 4.17 -7.09 -15.45
CA ALA A 215 4.24 -6.08 -16.51
C ALA A 215 5.27 -6.45 -17.58
N GLN A 216 6.42 -7.00 -17.20
CA GLN A 216 7.42 -7.51 -18.14
C GLN A 216 6.93 -8.72 -18.92
N LEU A 217 6.27 -9.69 -18.26
CA LEU A 217 5.67 -10.85 -18.91
C LEU A 217 4.63 -10.44 -19.97
N ILE A 218 3.77 -9.47 -19.63
CA ILE A 218 2.76 -8.94 -20.57
C ILE A 218 3.43 -8.26 -21.75
N ALA A 219 4.44 -7.42 -21.50
CA ALA A 219 5.17 -6.73 -22.56
C ALA A 219 5.85 -7.74 -23.50
N THR A 220 6.59 -8.72 -22.95
CA THR A 220 7.24 -9.77 -23.74
C THR A 220 6.22 -10.59 -24.56
N ALA A 221 5.09 -10.95 -23.95
CA ALA A 221 4.03 -11.70 -24.65
C ALA A 221 3.34 -10.90 -25.75
N ALA A 222 3.26 -9.57 -25.60
CA ALA A 222 2.66 -8.66 -26.58
C ALA A 222 3.60 -8.32 -27.74
N THR A 223 4.91 -8.41 -27.52
CA THR A 223 5.93 -8.05 -28.52
C THR A 223 5.86 -8.96 -29.74
N ARG A 224 5.86 -8.38 -30.94
CA ARG A 224 5.89 -9.04 -32.24
C ARG A 224 6.87 -8.33 -33.15
N PRO A 225 7.51 -9.03 -34.09
CA PRO A 225 8.32 -8.40 -35.13
C PRO A 225 7.49 -7.41 -35.95
N GLY A 226 8.05 -6.21 -36.24
CA GLY A 226 7.40 -5.16 -37.03
C GLY A 226 7.25 -3.84 -36.30
N SER A 227 6.44 -2.95 -36.87
CA SER A 227 6.13 -1.66 -36.24
C SER A 227 5.12 -1.81 -35.13
N CYS A 228 5.38 -1.21 -33.97
CA CYS A 228 4.51 -1.22 -32.81
C CYS A 228 4.15 0.22 -32.41
N LEU A 229 2.88 0.43 -32.05
CA LEU A 229 2.41 1.68 -31.45
C LEU A 229 1.97 1.39 -30.02
N GLU A 230 2.65 1.98 -29.05
CA GLU A 230 2.24 1.94 -27.64
C GLU A 230 1.41 3.17 -27.28
N ILE A 231 0.16 2.97 -26.84
CA ILE A 231 -0.73 4.04 -26.38
C ILE A 231 -0.65 4.08 -24.86
N GLY A 232 -0.31 5.26 -24.32
CA GLY A 232 -0.20 5.47 -22.87
C GLY A 232 1.09 4.91 -22.27
N ALA A 233 2.21 5.04 -22.97
CA ALA A 233 3.53 4.56 -22.56
C ALA A 233 3.97 5.03 -21.15
N GLY A 234 3.45 6.15 -20.66
CA GLY A 234 3.82 6.69 -19.37
C GLY A 234 5.31 7.00 -19.25
N ARG A 235 6.04 6.27 -18.40
CA ARG A 235 7.50 6.37 -18.27
C ARG A 235 8.26 5.43 -19.22
N GLY A 236 7.57 4.76 -20.12
CA GLY A 236 8.18 3.84 -21.08
C GLY A 236 8.66 2.51 -20.49
N THR A 237 8.22 2.14 -19.26
CA THR A 237 8.71 0.91 -18.62
C THR A 237 8.33 -0.37 -19.35
N LYS A 238 7.21 -0.39 -20.09
CA LYS A 238 6.82 -1.53 -20.93
C LYS A 238 7.44 -1.43 -22.33
N THR A 239 7.60 -0.22 -22.87
CA THR A 239 8.31 0.04 -24.14
C THR A 239 9.75 -0.44 -24.07
N TYR A 240 10.33 -0.44 -22.87
CA TYR A 240 11.71 -0.81 -22.61
C TYR A 240 11.96 -2.33 -22.67
N VAL A 241 10.97 -3.14 -22.32
CA VAL A 241 11.01 -4.61 -22.38
C VAL A 241 10.85 -5.11 -23.81
#